data_e63f6f28aa050ac09efe5f0193899eab
#
_entry.id   e63f6f28aa050ac09efe5f0193899eab
#
_cell.length_a   1.000
_cell.length_b   1.000
_cell.length_c   1.000
_cell.angle_alpha   90.00
_cell.angle_beta   90.00
_cell.angle_gamma   90.00
#
_symmetry.space_group_name_H-M   'P 1'
#
loop_
_entity.id
_entity.type
_entity.pdbx_description
1 polymer ?
#
loop_
_entity_poly.entity_id
_entity_poly.type
_entity_poly.pdbx_seq_one_letter_code
_entity_poly.pdbx_strand_id
1 'polypeptide(L)'
;MRKEEKMRIVIACIAGALLFTIVSARLVDLHVSKHAEYSRIAAEKNTVRQIIPAKRGLILDRNGDKLAVNLPVHTVFADASHIKDAEAVSELIARYLGLKQSEVSQKIGTGGKYLVLKRKVPDETVLKMQAEMSERNLRGIYTEIDSIRAYPNNSMLGHVLGYLNHERKGVQGIERTMEKHLSGEDGFRYTERDRTGREIVLYRGQEQEAQHGKNIRLTIDMGLQAILEEEIDATYRDLKPHTVNAIMVDPKTGEILAMASRPCFDPNKPGSADPETMKNRSIIDMVEPGSTFKIVVAAGALNEGKVDEKSSIFCENGRVFF
;
A
#
# COMPACT_ATOMS: atom_id res chain seq x y z
N MET A 1 -81.15 -19.05 -8.64
CA MET A 1 -80.03 -19.13 -9.59
C MET A 1 -80.45 -19.94 -10.79
N ARG A 2 -80.41 -19.33 -11.98
CA ARG A 2 -80.72 -19.99 -13.25
C ARG A 2 -79.70 -21.09 -13.56
N LYS A 3 -80.09 -22.17 -14.22
CA LYS A 3 -79.19 -23.29 -14.56
C LYS A 3 -77.91 -22.82 -15.28
N GLU A 4 -78.01 -21.80 -16.10
CA GLU A 4 -76.86 -21.14 -16.80
C GLU A 4 -75.88 -20.43 -15.89
N GLU A 5 -76.34 -19.77 -14.82
CA GLU A 5 -75.45 -19.10 -13.82
C GLU A 5 -74.64 -20.13 -13.06
N LYS A 6 -75.25 -21.26 -12.66
CA LYS A 6 -74.51 -22.36 -12.00
C LYS A 6 -73.44 -22.94 -12.92
N MET A 7 -73.76 -23.11 -14.21
CA MET A 7 -72.81 -23.67 -15.19
C MET A 7 -71.59 -22.70 -15.39
N ARG A 8 -71.84 -21.37 -15.47
CA ARG A 8 -70.81 -20.38 -15.60
C ARG A 8 -69.86 -20.36 -14.37
N ILE A 9 -70.45 -20.50 -13.18
CA ILE A 9 -69.63 -20.58 -11.93
C ILE A 9 -68.81 -21.85 -11.92
N VAL A 10 -69.34 -23.01 -12.29
CA VAL A 10 -68.63 -24.27 -12.38
C VAL A 10 -67.47 -24.18 -13.37
N ILE A 11 -67.71 -23.62 -14.56
CA ILE A 11 -66.65 -23.41 -15.56
C ILE A 11 -65.55 -22.47 -15.03
N ALA A 12 -65.94 -21.38 -14.36
CA ALA A 12 -64.92 -20.45 -13.75
C ALA A 12 -64.12 -21.13 -12.66
N CYS A 13 -64.72 -21.95 -11.81
CA CYS A 13 -64.02 -22.73 -10.78
C CYS A 13 -63.05 -23.76 -11.37
N ILE A 14 -63.49 -24.47 -12.44
CA ILE A 14 -62.64 -25.44 -13.15
C ILE A 14 -61.45 -24.72 -13.81
N ALA A 15 -61.66 -23.58 -14.46
CA ALA A 15 -60.59 -22.77 -15.07
C ALA A 15 -59.63 -22.25 -14.03
N GLY A 16 -60.13 -21.77 -12.89
CA GLY A 16 -59.28 -21.34 -11.75
C GLY A 16 -58.45 -22.48 -11.15
N ALA A 17 -59.07 -23.66 -10.96
CA ALA A 17 -58.35 -24.85 -10.47
C ALA A 17 -57.26 -25.30 -11.45
N LEU A 18 -57.54 -25.27 -12.75
CA LEU A 18 -56.59 -25.64 -13.78
C LEU A 18 -55.39 -24.65 -13.85
N LEU A 19 -55.69 -23.36 -13.78
CA LEU A 19 -54.64 -22.31 -13.69
C LEU A 19 -53.76 -22.52 -12.46
N PHE A 20 -54.39 -22.75 -11.30
CA PHE A 20 -53.66 -22.98 -10.05
C PHE A 20 -52.74 -24.22 -10.14
N THR A 21 -53.25 -25.32 -10.74
CA THR A 21 -52.46 -26.54 -10.95
C THR A 21 -51.28 -26.31 -11.86
N ILE A 22 -51.41 -25.52 -12.95
CA ILE A 22 -50.33 -25.18 -13.86
C ILE A 22 -49.26 -24.34 -13.13
N VAL A 23 -49.65 -23.32 -12.36
CA VAL A 23 -48.74 -22.49 -11.59
C VAL A 23 -48.03 -23.32 -10.52
N SER A 24 -48.77 -24.20 -9.81
CA SER A 24 -48.16 -25.06 -8.78
C SER A 24 -47.15 -26.04 -9.39
N ALA A 25 -47.48 -26.67 -10.51
CA ALA A 25 -46.56 -27.56 -11.23
C ALA A 25 -45.29 -26.80 -11.67
N ARG A 26 -45.45 -25.56 -12.16
CA ARG A 26 -44.30 -24.71 -12.52
C ARG A 26 -43.47 -24.32 -11.33
N LEU A 27 -44.05 -24.02 -10.17
CA LEU A 27 -43.34 -23.75 -8.93
C LEU A 27 -42.52 -24.97 -8.47
N VAL A 28 -43.12 -26.17 -8.53
CA VAL A 28 -42.40 -27.41 -8.20
C VAL A 28 -41.22 -27.64 -9.14
N ASP A 29 -41.39 -27.45 -10.46
CA ASP A 29 -40.31 -27.55 -11.43
C ASP A 29 -39.18 -26.58 -11.12
N LEU A 30 -39.49 -25.31 -10.81
CA LEU A 30 -38.47 -24.32 -10.46
C LEU A 30 -37.76 -24.60 -9.12
N HIS A 31 -38.54 -25.04 -8.10
CA HIS A 31 -37.97 -25.26 -6.76
C HIS A 31 -37.30 -26.61 -6.56
N VAL A 32 -37.64 -27.62 -7.34
CA VAL A 32 -37.08 -28.97 -7.20
C VAL A 32 -36.15 -29.28 -8.37
N SER A 33 -36.65 -29.27 -9.59
CA SER A 33 -35.87 -29.72 -10.77
C SER A 33 -34.77 -28.73 -11.17
N LYS A 34 -35.07 -27.44 -11.07
CA LYS A 34 -34.14 -26.37 -11.51
C LYS A 34 -33.47 -25.61 -10.38
N HIS A 35 -33.69 -26.01 -9.13
CA HIS A 35 -33.15 -25.33 -7.97
C HIS A 35 -31.61 -25.19 -8.03
N ALA A 36 -30.92 -26.28 -8.31
CA ALA A 36 -29.44 -26.30 -8.37
C ALA A 36 -28.91 -25.38 -9.48
N GLU A 37 -29.54 -25.36 -10.64
CA GLU A 37 -29.17 -24.51 -11.77
C GLU A 37 -29.35 -23.02 -11.45
N TYR A 38 -30.54 -22.65 -10.96
CA TYR A 38 -30.80 -21.23 -10.62
C TYR A 38 -30.03 -20.76 -9.42
N SER A 39 -29.78 -21.61 -8.42
CA SER A 39 -28.90 -21.29 -7.28
C SER A 39 -27.46 -21.03 -7.74
N ARG A 40 -26.94 -21.83 -8.68
CA ARG A 40 -25.60 -21.61 -9.25
C ARG A 40 -25.55 -20.29 -10.02
N ILE A 41 -26.51 -20.01 -10.89
CA ILE A 41 -26.60 -18.76 -11.65
C ILE A 41 -26.71 -17.54 -10.71
N ALA A 42 -27.50 -17.65 -9.64
CA ALA A 42 -27.62 -16.60 -8.64
C ALA A 42 -26.29 -16.36 -7.90
N ALA A 43 -25.63 -17.42 -7.47
CA ALA A 43 -24.32 -17.34 -6.84
C ALA A 43 -23.28 -16.67 -7.77
N GLU A 44 -23.19 -17.12 -9.03
CA GLU A 44 -22.26 -16.56 -10.02
C GLU A 44 -22.50 -15.06 -10.31
N LYS A 45 -23.76 -14.62 -10.30
CA LYS A 45 -24.12 -13.21 -10.59
C LYS A 45 -24.03 -12.29 -9.39
N ASN A 46 -24.29 -12.79 -8.19
CA ASN A 46 -24.41 -11.97 -6.99
C ASN A 46 -23.16 -12.04 -6.11
N THR A 47 -22.28 -13.04 -6.30
CA THR A 47 -21.06 -13.20 -5.51
C THR A 47 -19.97 -12.28 -6.04
N VAL A 48 -19.47 -11.41 -5.16
CA VAL A 48 -18.35 -10.52 -5.44
C VAL A 48 -17.16 -10.93 -4.57
N ARG A 49 -16.01 -11.16 -5.21
CA ARG A 49 -14.76 -11.37 -4.50
C ARG A 49 -14.22 -10.02 -4.04
N GLN A 50 -14.25 -9.79 -2.75
CA GLN A 50 -13.65 -8.62 -2.11
C GLN A 50 -12.23 -8.97 -1.67
N ILE A 51 -11.23 -8.19 -2.12
CA ILE A 51 -9.84 -8.35 -1.67
C ILE A 51 -9.70 -7.65 -0.32
N ILE A 52 -9.07 -8.34 0.64
CA ILE A 52 -8.69 -7.80 1.95
C ILE A 52 -7.19 -7.54 1.86
N PRO A 53 -6.74 -6.27 1.71
CA PRO A 53 -5.34 -5.98 1.49
C PRO A 53 -4.49 -6.30 2.72
N ALA A 54 -3.36 -6.94 2.49
CA ALA A 54 -2.35 -7.16 3.51
C ALA A 54 -1.71 -5.83 3.93
N LYS A 55 -1.43 -5.69 5.21
CA LYS A 55 -0.63 -4.57 5.72
C LYS A 55 0.85 -4.88 5.47
N ARG A 56 1.55 -3.95 4.82
CA ARG A 56 3.01 -4.06 4.64
C ARG A 56 3.73 -3.97 5.97
N GLY A 57 4.78 -4.78 6.19
CA GLY A 57 5.59 -4.75 7.39
C GLY A 57 6.31 -3.40 7.59
N LEU A 58 6.60 -3.08 8.83
CA LEU A 58 7.39 -1.89 9.19
C LEU A 58 8.87 -2.15 8.93
N ILE A 59 9.63 -1.07 8.69
CA ILE A 59 11.09 -1.10 8.75
C ILE A 59 11.49 -0.31 9.98
N LEU A 60 12.30 -0.95 10.84
CA LEU A 60 12.71 -0.43 12.13
C LEU A 60 14.25 -0.34 12.17
N ASP A 61 14.77 0.57 12.96
CA ASP A 61 16.17 0.59 13.34
C ASP A 61 16.49 -0.50 14.36
N ARG A 62 17.74 -0.59 14.83
CA ARG A 62 18.18 -1.57 15.84
C ARG A 62 17.45 -1.44 17.19
N ASN A 63 16.99 -0.24 17.54
CA ASN A 63 16.34 0.10 18.81
C ASN A 63 14.80 -0.07 18.73
N GLY A 64 14.25 -0.23 17.52
CA GLY A 64 12.81 -0.34 17.26
C GLY A 64 12.16 0.96 16.80
N ASP A 65 12.96 2.00 16.51
CA ASP A 65 12.47 3.24 15.95
C ASP A 65 12.00 3.07 14.51
N LYS A 66 10.93 3.73 14.17
CA LYS A 66 10.22 3.53 12.89
C LYS A 66 10.88 4.29 11.75
N LEU A 67 11.48 3.57 10.82
CA LEU A 67 12.11 4.11 9.61
C LEU A 67 11.16 4.19 8.42
N ALA A 68 10.25 3.21 8.31
CA ALA A 68 9.19 3.22 7.31
C ALA A 68 7.90 2.66 7.90
N VAL A 69 6.80 3.38 7.72
CA VAL A 69 5.48 3.10 8.30
C VAL A 69 4.40 3.12 7.22
N ASN A 70 3.21 2.59 7.58
CA ASN A 70 2.03 2.71 6.74
C ASN A 70 1.06 3.68 7.42
N LEU A 71 0.72 4.76 6.74
CA LEU A 71 -0.28 5.72 7.21
C LEU A 71 -1.64 5.37 6.61
N PRO A 72 -2.70 5.28 7.42
CA PRO A 72 -4.04 5.08 6.90
C PRO A 72 -4.47 6.31 6.10
N VAL A 73 -5.03 6.06 4.94
CA VAL A 73 -5.62 7.07 4.06
C VAL A 73 -6.90 6.51 3.46
N HIS A 74 -7.66 7.37 2.82
CA HIS A 74 -8.92 6.98 2.19
C HIS A 74 -8.97 7.39 0.72
N THR A 75 -9.60 6.55 -0.08
CA THR A 75 -10.12 6.94 -1.38
C THR A 75 -11.56 7.40 -1.18
N VAL A 76 -11.85 8.65 -1.52
CA VAL A 76 -13.20 9.22 -1.47
C VAL A 76 -13.84 9.08 -2.84
N PHE A 77 -15.02 8.48 -2.89
CA PHE A 77 -15.80 8.32 -4.12
C PHE A 77 -17.27 8.68 -3.91
N ALA A 78 -17.94 9.04 -5.00
CA ALA A 78 -19.35 9.36 -5.03
C ALA A 78 -20.16 8.27 -5.71
N ASP A 79 -21.36 8.01 -5.21
CA ASP A 79 -22.43 7.31 -5.91
C ASP A 79 -23.53 8.33 -6.24
N ALA A 80 -23.57 8.72 -7.50
CA ALA A 80 -24.53 9.76 -7.96
C ALA A 80 -26.00 9.38 -7.74
N SER A 81 -26.31 8.08 -7.71
CA SER A 81 -27.68 7.60 -7.48
C SER A 81 -28.21 7.87 -6.06
N HIS A 82 -27.31 8.11 -5.10
CA HIS A 82 -27.64 8.40 -3.71
C HIS A 82 -27.55 9.87 -3.37
N ILE A 83 -27.07 10.73 -4.28
CA ILE A 83 -26.93 12.17 -4.07
C ILE A 83 -28.25 12.85 -4.43
N LYS A 84 -28.90 13.46 -3.44
CA LYS A 84 -30.14 14.24 -3.61
C LYS A 84 -29.87 15.70 -3.92
N ASP A 85 -28.88 16.28 -3.24
CA ASP A 85 -28.47 17.67 -3.39
C ASP A 85 -27.01 17.69 -3.87
N ALA A 86 -26.85 17.75 -5.20
CA ALA A 86 -25.53 17.73 -5.83
C ALA A 86 -24.74 19.01 -5.57
N GLU A 87 -25.41 20.14 -5.36
CA GLU A 87 -24.75 21.43 -5.13
C GLU A 87 -24.14 21.48 -3.73
N ALA A 88 -24.92 21.16 -2.69
CA ALA A 88 -24.45 21.12 -1.31
C ALA A 88 -23.36 20.08 -1.11
N VAL A 89 -23.48 18.88 -1.72
CA VAL A 89 -22.44 17.84 -1.68
C VAL A 89 -21.17 18.32 -2.37
N SER A 90 -21.28 18.96 -3.54
CA SER A 90 -20.11 19.43 -4.30
C SER A 90 -19.36 20.53 -3.55
N GLU A 91 -20.07 21.47 -2.92
CA GLU A 91 -19.48 22.52 -2.10
C GLU A 91 -18.68 21.95 -0.93
N LEU A 92 -19.33 21.08 -0.14
CA LEU A 92 -18.72 20.47 1.03
C LEU A 92 -17.48 19.66 0.66
N ILE A 93 -17.60 18.78 -0.33
CA ILE A 93 -16.49 17.91 -0.79
C ILE A 93 -15.34 18.75 -1.36
N ALA A 94 -15.63 19.77 -2.16
CA ALA A 94 -14.60 20.65 -2.72
C ALA A 94 -13.78 21.32 -1.62
N ARG A 95 -14.42 21.79 -0.56
CA ARG A 95 -13.78 22.41 0.59
C ARG A 95 -12.86 21.47 1.35
N TYR A 96 -13.33 20.26 1.71
CA TYR A 96 -12.51 19.29 2.45
C TYR A 96 -11.40 18.67 1.63
N LEU A 97 -11.66 18.41 0.36
CA LEU A 97 -10.68 17.76 -0.51
C LEU A 97 -9.75 18.74 -1.22
N GLY A 98 -9.97 20.06 -1.11
CA GLY A 98 -9.18 21.08 -1.83
C GLY A 98 -9.34 20.96 -3.34
N LEU A 99 -10.56 20.65 -3.82
CA LEU A 99 -10.92 20.55 -5.23
C LEU A 99 -11.76 21.77 -5.64
N LYS A 100 -11.88 22.02 -6.95
CA LYS A 100 -12.83 23.02 -7.44
C LYS A 100 -14.24 22.43 -7.42
N GLN A 101 -15.20 23.21 -6.90
CA GLN A 101 -16.62 22.78 -6.83
C GLN A 101 -17.14 22.37 -8.21
N SER A 102 -16.77 23.11 -9.26
CA SER A 102 -17.17 22.80 -10.63
C SER A 102 -16.70 21.44 -11.11
N GLU A 103 -15.48 21.03 -10.76
CA GLU A 103 -14.93 19.71 -11.11
C GLU A 103 -15.66 18.58 -10.38
N VAL A 104 -15.98 18.78 -9.10
CA VAL A 104 -16.75 17.82 -8.31
C VAL A 104 -18.18 17.69 -8.86
N SER A 105 -18.84 18.84 -9.11
CA SER A 105 -20.18 18.87 -9.67
C SER A 105 -20.25 18.21 -11.06
N GLN A 106 -19.28 18.49 -11.92
CA GLN A 106 -19.18 17.85 -13.24
C GLN A 106 -19.04 16.34 -13.13
N LYS A 107 -18.16 15.84 -12.24
CA LYS A 107 -18.00 14.40 -12.01
C LYS A 107 -19.29 13.75 -11.52
N ILE A 108 -19.97 14.36 -10.54
CA ILE A 108 -21.25 13.85 -10.04
C ILE A 108 -22.31 13.85 -11.17
N GLY A 109 -22.32 14.88 -12.00
CA GLY A 109 -23.24 15.01 -13.13
C GLY A 109 -23.06 13.97 -14.24
N THR A 110 -21.87 13.35 -14.36
CA THR A 110 -21.66 12.23 -15.31
C THR A 110 -22.47 10.97 -14.96
N GLY A 111 -22.97 10.89 -13.72
CA GLY A 111 -23.66 9.72 -13.21
C GLY A 111 -22.72 8.54 -12.95
N GLY A 112 -23.16 7.60 -12.16
CA GLY A 112 -22.37 6.38 -11.85
C GLY A 112 -22.33 6.08 -10.37
N LYS A 113 -21.96 4.83 -10.07
CA LYS A 113 -21.94 4.33 -8.67
C LYS A 113 -20.59 4.41 -7.99
N TYR A 114 -19.49 4.59 -8.75
CA TYR A 114 -18.13 4.64 -8.20
C TYR A 114 -17.32 5.71 -8.92
N LEU A 115 -17.61 6.97 -8.56
CA LEU A 115 -16.94 8.14 -9.11
C LEU A 115 -15.81 8.56 -8.17
N VAL A 116 -14.58 8.19 -8.44
CA VAL A 116 -13.45 8.56 -7.59
C VAL A 116 -13.24 10.08 -7.64
N LEU A 117 -13.40 10.73 -6.49
CA LEU A 117 -13.20 12.17 -6.32
C LEU A 117 -11.75 12.47 -5.96
N LYS A 118 -11.22 11.83 -4.93
CA LYS A 118 -9.83 11.97 -4.53
C LYS A 118 -9.31 10.71 -3.85
N ARG A 119 -8.05 10.38 -4.12
CA ARG A 119 -7.30 9.30 -3.46
C ARG A 119 -6.37 9.88 -2.40
N LYS A 120 -5.91 9.04 -1.48
CA LYS A 120 -4.91 9.37 -0.44
C LYS A 120 -5.34 10.53 0.46
N VAL A 121 -6.62 10.56 0.81
CA VAL A 121 -7.17 11.56 1.75
C VAL A 121 -6.84 11.13 3.17
N PRO A 122 -6.26 12.00 4.01
CA PRO A 122 -5.94 11.68 5.40
C PRO A 122 -7.19 11.31 6.21
N ASP A 123 -7.05 10.38 7.15
CA ASP A 123 -8.12 9.90 8.01
C ASP A 123 -8.84 11.04 8.76
N GLU A 124 -8.08 11.98 9.32
CA GLU A 124 -8.62 13.15 10.01
C GLU A 124 -9.55 14.01 9.13
N THR A 125 -9.16 14.20 7.85
CA THR A 125 -9.99 14.95 6.90
C THR A 125 -11.30 14.24 6.60
N VAL A 126 -11.24 12.91 6.47
CA VAL A 126 -12.41 12.07 6.22
C VAL A 126 -13.36 12.10 7.41
N LEU A 127 -12.85 11.96 8.62
CA LEU A 127 -13.68 12.02 9.84
C LEU A 127 -14.43 13.36 9.96
N LYS A 128 -13.74 14.49 9.75
CA LYS A 128 -14.36 15.81 9.75
C LYS A 128 -15.42 15.97 8.65
N MET A 129 -15.09 15.49 7.45
CA MET A 129 -16.01 15.51 6.31
C MET A 129 -17.28 14.69 6.59
N GLN A 130 -17.12 13.45 7.10
CA GLN A 130 -18.26 12.58 7.41
C GLN A 130 -19.14 13.13 8.54
N ALA A 131 -18.55 13.77 9.55
CA ALA A 131 -19.30 14.41 10.64
C ALA A 131 -20.21 15.51 10.08
N GLU A 132 -19.68 16.43 9.27
CA GLU A 132 -20.45 17.51 8.67
C GLU A 132 -21.51 17.01 7.67
N MET A 133 -21.18 15.96 6.90
CA MET A 133 -22.17 15.31 6.02
C MET A 133 -23.34 14.73 6.81
N SER A 134 -23.05 14.12 7.97
CA SER A 134 -24.10 13.58 8.86
C SER A 134 -24.99 14.69 9.43
N GLU A 135 -24.40 15.78 9.90
CA GLU A 135 -25.14 16.95 10.44
C GLU A 135 -26.07 17.57 9.39
N ARG A 136 -25.59 17.68 8.15
CA ARG A 136 -26.37 18.23 7.03
C ARG A 136 -27.28 17.20 6.34
N ASN A 137 -27.31 15.95 6.82
CA ASN A 137 -28.05 14.82 6.21
C ASN A 137 -27.72 14.60 4.72
N LEU A 138 -26.49 14.88 4.31
CA LEU A 138 -25.99 14.65 2.96
C LEU A 138 -25.56 13.19 2.79
N ARG A 139 -25.85 12.61 1.63
CA ARG A 139 -25.58 11.20 1.31
C ARG A 139 -24.96 11.07 -0.07
N GLY A 140 -24.41 9.87 -0.36
CA GLY A 140 -23.87 9.53 -1.67
C GLY A 140 -22.36 9.66 -1.77
N ILE A 141 -21.66 10.01 -0.68
CA ILE A 141 -20.20 9.97 -0.59
C ILE A 141 -19.79 8.80 0.29
N TYR A 142 -18.84 8.03 -0.20
CA TYR A 142 -18.30 6.85 0.44
C TYR A 142 -16.79 6.92 0.49
N THR A 143 -16.20 6.16 1.41
CA THR A 143 -14.76 6.10 1.59
C THR A 143 -14.31 4.65 1.64
N GLU A 144 -13.18 4.39 1.01
CA GLU A 144 -12.51 3.10 1.05
C GLU A 144 -11.15 3.28 1.73
N ILE A 145 -10.86 2.44 2.72
CA ILE A 145 -9.61 2.50 3.47
C ILE A 145 -8.47 1.99 2.59
N ASP A 146 -7.41 2.76 2.53
CA ASP A 146 -6.15 2.43 1.86
C ASP A 146 -4.99 2.79 2.79
N SER A 147 -3.77 2.53 2.40
CA SER A 147 -2.57 2.94 3.13
C SER A 147 -1.50 3.46 2.18
N ILE A 148 -0.79 4.48 2.63
CA ILE A 148 0.42 4.94 1.94
C ILE A 148 1.64 4.60 2.77
N ARG A 149 2.74 4.27 2.08
CA ARG A 149 4.04 4.14 2.71
C ARG A 149 4.58 5.52 3.03
N ALA A 150 5.05 5.71 4.24
CA ALA A 150 5.64 6.96 4.70
C ALA A 150 7.00 6.69 5.35
N TYR A 151 7.93 7.60 5.09
CA TYR A 151 9.28 7.61 5.63
C TYR A 151 9.40 8.86 6.51
N PRO A 152 9.21 8.73 7.84
CA PRO A 152 9.07 9.89 8.75
C PRO A 152 10.28 10.82 8.73
N ASN A 153 11.46 10.30 8.44
CA ASN A 153 12.72 11.04 8.43
C ASN A 153 13.08 11.64 7.06
N ASN A 154 12.10 11.73 6.13
CA ASN A 154 12.24 12.32 4.79
C ASN A 154 13.44 11.72 4.01
N SER A 155 14.45 12.54 3.66
CA SER A 155 15.61 12.10 2.88
C SER A 155 16.61 11.24 3.64
N MET A 156 16.55 11.21 4.98
CA MET A 156 17.44 10.40 5.80
C MET A 156 17.25 8.91 5.46
N LEU A 157 18.36 8.21 5.23
CA LEU A 157 18.37 6.82 4.80
C LEU A 157 17.66 6.56 3.46
N GLY A 158 17.35 7.56 2.64
CA GLY A 158 16.59 7.39 1.41
C GLY A 158 17.17 6.32 0.49
N HIS A 159 18.48 6.26 0.33
CA HIS A 159 19.17 5.25 -0.48
C HIS A 159 19.10 3.83 0.12
N VAL A 160 19.11 3.74 1.46
CA VAL A 160 19.07 2.45 2.19
C VAL A 160 17.66 1.90 2.18
N LEU A 161 16.68 2.71 2.54
CA LEU A 161 15.28 2.30 2.60
C LEU A 161 14.72 2.05 1.21
N GLY A 162 15.01 2.94 0.27
CA GLY A 162 14.37 2.92 -1.04
C GLY A 162 12.93 3.41 -0.99
N TYR A 163 12.14 3.06 -2.00
CA TYR A 163 10.75 3.51 -2.12
C TYR A 163 9.87 2.50 -2.84
N LEU A 164 8.55 2.73 -2.79
CA LEU A 164 7.55 1.92 -3.49
C LEU A 164 7.05 2.61 -4.76
N ASN A 165 6.70 1.81 -5.77
CA ASN A 165 5.97 2.30 -6.93
C ASN A 165 4.47 2.49 -6.63
N HIS A 166 3.71 2.90 -7.65
CA HIS A 166 2.26 3.07 -7.54
C HIS A 166 1.51 1.77 -7.23
N GLU A 167 2.08 0.61 -7.59
CA GLU A 167 1.53 -0.72 -7.31
C GLU A 167 1.90 -1.22 -5.91
N ARG A 168 2.54 -0.38 -5.08
CA ARG A 168 3.01 -0.70 -3.72
C ARG A 168 4.11 -1.77 -3.68
N LYS A 169 4.85 -1.94 -4.78
CA LYS A 169 6.02 -2.83 -4.87
C LYS A 169 7.30 -2.05 -4.62
N GLY A 170 8.25 -2.65 -3.92
CA GLY A 170 9.58 -2.09 -3.68
C GLY A 170 10.38 -1.98 -4.98
N VAL A 171 10.91 -0.77 -5.24
CA VAL A 171 11.70 -0.48 -6.45
C VAL A 171 13.19 -0.49 -6.16
N GLN A 172 13.59 -0.05 -4.97
CA GLN A 172 14.98 0.13 -4.59
C GLN A 172 15.18 -0.14 -3.10
N GLY A 173 16.44 -0.32 -2.68
CA GLY A 173 16.84 -0.45 -1.28
C GLY A 173 16.23 -1.65 -0.56
N ILE A 174 16.04 -1.52 0.74
CA ILE A 174 15.44 -2.55 1.61
C ILE A 174 14.00 -2.86 1.17
N GLU A 175 13.24 -1.86 0.73
CA GLU A 175 11.89 -2.08 0.22
C GLU A 175 11.85 -3.10 -0.92
N ARG A 176 12.83 -3.08 -1.83
CA ARG A 176 12.95 -4.06 -2.93
C ARG A 176 13.55 -5.37 -2.46
N THR A 177 14.66 -5.31 -1.73
CA THR A 177 15.41 -6.53 -1.34
C THR A 177 14.59 -7.41 -0.42
N MET A 178 13.79 -6.82 0.47
CA MET A 178 12.94 -7.51 1.44
C MET A 178 11.47 -7.58 1.03
N GLU A 179 11.15 -7.33 -0.25
CA GLU A 179 9.77 -7.31 -0.77
C GLU A 179 8.95 -8.53 -0.32
N LYS A 180 9.51 -9.74 -0.47
CA LYS A 180 8.87 -11.00 -0.08
C LYS A 180 8.43 -11.05 1.39
N HIS A 181 9.19 -10.38 2.27
CA HIS A 181 8.90 -10.37 3.71
C HIS A 181 7.97 -9.21 4.09
N LEU A 182 8.15 -8.07 3.42
CA LEU A 182 7.44 -6.84 3.72
C LEU A 182 6.01 -6.82 3.15
N SER A 183 5.76 -7.34 1.94
CA SER A 183 4.49 -7.16 1.24
C SER A 183 3.31 -7.86 1.92
N GLY A 184 3.52 -9.04 2.48
CA GLY A 184 2.44 -9.92 2.92
C GLY A 184 1.67 -10.54 1.74
N GLU A 185 0.58 -11.21 2.03
CA GLU A 185 -0.32 -11.83 1.06
C GLU A 185 -1.76 -11.35 1.32
N ASP A 186 -2.39 -10.83 0.27
CA ASP A 186 -3.75 -10.35 0.37
C ASP A 186 -4.73 -11.51 0.65
N GLY A 187 -5.67 -11.25 1.55
CA GLY A 187 -6.81 -12.11 1.77
C GLY A 187 -7.92 -11.84 0.78
N PHE A 188 -8.95 -12.63 0.84
CA PHE A 188 -10.17 -12.38 0.10
C PHE A 188 -11.40 -12.89 0.85
N ARG A 189 -12.53 -12.27 0.56
CA ARG A 189 -13.85 -12.68 1.03
C ARG A 189 -14.81 -12.70 -0.13
N TYR A 190 -15.62 -13.73 -0.21
CA TYR A 190 -16.76 -13.77 -1.11
C TYR A 190 -17.99 -13.27 -0.37
N THR A 191 -18.60 -12.20 -0.91
CA THR A 191 -19.84 -11.63 -0.37
C THR A 191 -20.91 -11.62 -1.45
N GLU A 192 -22.16 -11.86 -1.07
CA GLU A 192 -23.28 -11.64 -1.96
C GLU A 192 -23.79 -10.21 -1.82
N ARG A 193 -24.14 -9.59 -2.95
CA ARG A 193 -24.75 -8.27 -2.99
C ARG A 193 -26.14 -8.35 -3.57
N ASP A 194 -27.04 -7.57 -2.99
CA ASP A 194 -28.38 -7.39 -3.52
C ASP A 194 -28.37 -6.54 -4.82
N ARG A 195 -29.53 -6.41 -5.46
CA ARG A 195 -29.69 -5.59 -6.66
C ARG A 195 -29.31 -4.12 -6.45
N THR A 196 -29.32 -3.63 -5.21
CA THR A 196 -28.93 -2.26 -4.84
C THR A 196 -27.44 -2.13 -4.51
N GLY A 197 -26.69 -3.24 -4.54
CA GLY A 197 -25.26 -3.28 -4.24
C GLY A 197 -24.94 -3.40 -2.75
N ARG A 198 -25.94 -3.61 -1.87
CA ARG A 198 -25.73 -3.83 -0.44
C ARG A 198 -25.31 -5.25 -0.18
N GLU A 199 -24.37 -5.42 0.73
CA GLU A 199 -23.90 -6.74 1.17
C GLU A 199 -25.00 -7.49 1.91
N ILE A 200 -25.24 -8.75 1.53
CA ILE A 200 -26.16 -9.65 2.22
C ILE A 200 -25.37 -10.39 3.29
N VAL A 201 -25.43 -9.89 4.52
CA VAL A 201 -24.62 -10.35 5.68
C VAL A 201 -24.87 -11.84 6.02
N LEU A 202 -26.00 -12.42 5.62
CA LEU A 202 -26.37 -13.81 5.93
C LEU A 202 -25.59 -14.86 5.13
N TYR A 203 -24.96 -14.49 4.02
CA TYR A 203 -24.18 -15.40 3.19
C TYR A 203 -22.70 -15.02 3.23
N ARG A 204 -21.94 -15.68 4.08
CA ARG A 204 -20.49 -15.64 4.07
C ARG A 204 -19.96 -16.85 3.31
N GLY A 205 -19.45 -16.59 2.10
CA GLY A 205 -18.75 -17.59 1.31
C GLY A 205 -17.36 -17.92 1.91
N GLN A 206 -16.48 -18.50 1.11
CA GLN A 206 -15.12 -18.76 1.52
C GLN A 206 -14.40 -17.43 1.84
N GLU A 207 -13.73 -17.40 2.99
CA GLU A 207 -12.92 -16.28 3.44
C GLU A 207 -11.50 -16.76 3.69
N GLN A 208 -10.53 -16.01 3.19
CA GLN A 208 -9.12 -16.19 3.51
C GLN A 208 -8.63 -14.89 4.12
N GLU A 209 -8.16 -14.96 5.36
CA GLU A 209 -7.57 -13.80 6.03
C GLU A 209 -6.29 -13.35 5.34
N ALA A 210 -6.05 -12.03 5.34
CA ALA A 210 -4.81 -11.47 4.83
C ALA A 210 -3.64 -11.84 5.74
N GLN A 211 -2.54 -12.31 5.16
CA GLN A 211 -1.29 -12.52 5.88
C GLN A 211 -0.47 -11.23 5.80
N HIS A 212 -0.37 -10.53 6.92
CA HIS A 212 0.37 -9.28 6.97
C HIS A 212 1.88 -9.49 6.80
N GLY A 213 2.55 -8.52 6.17
CA GLY A 213 3.99 -8.51 6.00
C GLY A 213 4.74 -8.48 7.34
N LYS A 214 5.93 -9.07 7.34
CA LYS A 214 6.81 -9.11 8.51
C LYS A 214 7.55 -7.79 8.67
N ASN A 215 7.73 -7.35 9.91
CA ASN A 215 8.59 -6.21 10.22
C ASN A 215 10.06 -6.59 10.01
N ILE A 216 10.83 -5.67 9.46
CA ILE A 216 12.27 -5.80 9.28
C ILE A 216 12.96 -4.87 10.26
N ARG A 217 13.93 -5.40 11.02
CA ARG A 217 14.82 -4.62 11.88
C ARG A 217 16.19 -4.55 11.24
N LEU A 218 16.67 -3.33 11.03
CA LEU A 218 18.01 -3.06 10.49
C LEU A 218 19.03 -2.98 11.63
N THR A 219 20.31 -3.06 11.27
CA THR A 219 21.43 -2.81 12.18
C THR A 219 21.70 -1.31 12.38
N ILE A 220 21.07 -0.47 11.58
CA ILE A 220 21.17 1.01 11.64
C ILE A 220 20.75 1.51 13.02
N ASP A 221 21.55 2.43 13.55
CA ASP A 221 21.25 3.22 14.75
C ASP A 221 20.89 4.65 14.34
N MET A 222 19.65 5.06 14.63
CA MET A 222 19.16 6.36 14.21
C MET A 222 19.93 7.54 14.78
N GLY A 223 20.47 7.41 16.00
CA GLY A 223 21.28 8.45 16.61
C GLY A 223 22.59 8.63 15.85
N LEU A 224 23.29 7.52 15.57
CA LEU A 224 24.53 7.55 14.78
C LEU A 224 24.27 7.98 13.33
N GLN A 225 23.16 7.55 12.75
CA GLN A 225 22.76 7.95 11.40
C GLN A 225 22.54 9.48 11.32
N ALA A 226 21.87 10.07 12.30
CA ALA A 226 21.62 11.51 12.33
C ALA A 226 22.92 12.30 12.39
N ILE A 227 23.87 11.89 13.26
CA ILE A 227 25.18 12.51 13.35
C ILE A 227 25.94 12.39 12.02
N LEU A 228 25.96 11.18 11.43
CA LEU A 228 26.64 10.95 10.16
C LEU A 228 26.09 11.83 9.03
N GLU A 229 24.74 11.94 8.94
CA GLU A 229 24.10 12.76 7.92
C GLU A 229 24.38 14.26 8.09
N GLU A 230 24.41 14.76 9.33
CA GLU A 230 24.77 16.14 9.63
C GLU A 230 26.19 16.47 9.16
N GLU A 231 27.16 15.60 9.46
CA GLU A 231 28.55 15.77 9.08
C GLU A 231 28.77 15.72 7.56
N ILE A 232 28.14 14.79 6.87
CA ILE A 232 28.26 14.74 5.40
C ILE A 232 27.52 15.88 4.71
N ASP A 233 26.42 16.39 5.29
CA ASP A 233 25.74 17.59 4.79
C ASP A 233 26.61 18.83 4.91
N ALA A 234 27.30 19.00 6.04
CA ALA A 234 28.27 20.07 6.22
C ALA A 234 29.41 19.96 5.19
N THR A 235 30.01 18.77 5.06
CA THR A 235 31.07 18.50 4.09
C THR A 235 30.64 18.78 2.64
N TYR A 236 29.43 18.30 2.27
CA TYR A 236 28.89 18.48 0.92
C TYR A 236 28.64 19.95 0.58
N ARG A 237 28.15 20.74 1.55
CA ARG A 237 27.87 22.16 1.42
C ARG A 237 29.18 22.99 1.32
N ASP A 238 30.14 22.68 2.18
CA ASP A 238 31.35 23.49 2.33
C ASP A 238 32.36 23.22 1.21
N LEU A 239 32.56 21.95 0.83
CA LEU A 239 33.54 21.54 -0.18
C LEU A 239 32.95 21.40 -1.58
N LYS A 240 31.63 21.32 -1.71
CA LYS A 240 30.89 21.16 -2.99
C LYS A 240 31.46 20.06 -3.89
N PRO A 241 31.73 18.86 -3.38
CA PRO A 241 32.20 17.76 -4.20
C PRO A 241 31.06 17.20 -5.05
N HIS A 242 31.38 16.38 -6.05
CA HIS A 242 30.35 15.66 -6.80
C HIS A 242 29.53 14.71 -5.91
N THR A 243 30.20 14.00 -5.01
CA THR A 243 29.58 13.07 -4.07
C THR A 243 30.34 13.04 -2.75
N VAL A 244 29.61 12.80 -1.68
CA VAL A 244 30.17 12.44 -0.35
C VAL A 244 29.49 11.15 0.09
N ASN A 245 30.29 10.17 0.50
CA ASN A 245 29.80 8.89 0.98
C ASN A 245 30.42 8.58 2.33
N ALA A 246 29.64 8.09 3.26
CA ALA A 246 30.14 7.66 4.57
C ALA A 246 29.39 6.41 5.04
N ILE A 247 30.14 5.49 5.65
CA ILE A 247 29.64 4.26 6.26
C ILE A 247 30.27 4.11 7.63
N MET A 248 29.46 3.85 8.64
CA MET A 248 29.92 3.53 10.00
C MET A 248 29.65 2.05 10.27
N VAL A 249 30.69 1.33 10.68
CA VAL A 249 30.63 -0.13 10.88
C VAL A 249 31.13 -0.45 12.29
N ASP A 250 30.45 -1.38 12.96
CA ASP A 250 31.01 -1.99 14.19
C ASP A 250 32.15 -2.96 13.80
N PRO A 251 33.38 -2.71 14.23
CA PRO A 251 34.52 -3.53 13.83
C PRO A 251 34.50 -4.94 14.44
N LYS A 252 33.69 -5.20 15.47
CA LYS A 252 33.60 -6.51 16.11
C LYS A 252 32.58 -7.43 15.42
N THR A 253 31.45 -6.86 14.96
CA THR A 253 30.34 -7.62 14.40
C THR A 253 30.25 -7.49 12.90
N GLY A 254 30.82 -6.44 12.30
CA GLY A 254 30.63 -6.08 10.90
C GLY A 254 29.27 -5.43 10.60
N GLU A 255 28.47 -5.15 11.62
CA GLU A 255 27.18 -4.50 11.44
C GLU A 255 27.33 -3.06 10.94
N ILE A 256 26.57 -2.69 9.92
CA ILE A 256 26.50 -1.31 9.45
C ILE A 256 25.58 -0.54 10.39
N LEU A 257 26.14 0.41 11.11
CA LEU A 257 25.42 1.23 12.09
C LEU A 257 24.84 2.50 11.48
N ALA A 258 25.51 3.07 10.46
CA ALA A 258 25.04 4.22 9.70
C ALA A 258 25.60 4.17 8.29
N MET A 259 24.84 4.67 7.31
CA MET A 259 25.24 4.76 5.90
C MET A 259 24.53 5.93 5.23
N ALA A 260 25.29 6.84 4.63
CA ALA A 260 24.74 7.99 3.94
C ALA A 260 25.56 8.37 2.71
N SER A 261 24.90 8.93 1.72
CA SER A 261 25.48 9.47 0.49
C SER A 261 24.88 10.83 0.18
N ARG A 262 25.67 11.70 -0.47
CA ARG A 262 25.19 12.97 -1.05
C ARG A 262 25.62 13.06 -2.51
N PRO A 263 24.73 13.61 -3.41
CA PRO A 263 23.37 14.06 -3.13
C PRO A 263 22.41 12.91 -2.78
N CYS A 264 21.28 13.21 -2.14
CA CYS A 264 20.26 12.25 -1.75
C CYS A 264 18.86 12.66 -2.22
N PHE A 265 17.87 11.81 -2.00
CA PHE A 265 16.49 12.06 -2.38
C PHE A 265 15.52 11.72 -1.24
N ASP A 266 14.32 12.30 -1.28
CA ASP A 266 13.23 11.97 -0.34
C ASP A 266 12.41 10.80 -0.89
N PRO A 267 12.40 9.62 -0.24
CA PRO A 267 11.64 8.45 -0.67
C PRO A 267 10.12 8.65 -0.61
N ASN A 268 9.63 9.70 0.06
CA ASN A 268 8.21 10.10 0.01
C ASN A 268 7.85 10.76 -1.33
N LYS A 269 8.83 11.27 -2.09
CA LYS A 269 8.64 12.02 -3.34
C LYS A 269 9.56 11.53 -4.47
N PRO A 270 9.60 10.22 -4.76
CA PRO A 270 10.56 9.67 -5.72
C PRO A 270 10.40 10.24 -7.14
N GLY A 271 9.19 10.59 -7.53
CA GLY A 271 8.91 11.13 -8.87
C GLY A 271 9.48 12.54 -9.14
N SER A 272 9.92 13.26 -8.12
CA SER A 272 10.56 14.58 -8.24
C SER A 272 12.08 14.53 -8.16
N ALA A 273 12.67 13.35 -7.90
CA ALA A 273 14.09 13.18 -7.74
C ALA A 273 14.80 12.94 -9.08
N ASP A 274 15.99 13.49 -9.22
CA ASP A 274 16.89 13.14 -10.33
C ASP A 274 17.37 11.68 -10.13
N PRO A 275 17.31 10.81 -11.16
CA PRO A 275 17.77 9.43 -11.10
C PRO A 275 19.22 9.29 -10.60
N GLU A 276 20.10 10.25 -10.86
CA GLU A 276 21.48 10.23 -10.35
C GLU A 276 21.56 10.42 -8.83
N THR A 277 20.62 11.18 -8.25
CA THR A 277 20.56 11.38 -6.79
C THR A 277 19.97 10.18 -6.06
N MET A 278 19.35 9.25 -6.78
CA MET A 278 18.75 8.04 -6.20
C MET A 278 19.75 6.89 -6.03
N LYS A 279 20.92 6.98 -6.63
CA LYS A 279 21.95 5.94 -6.58
C LYS A 279 22.61 5.88 -5.20
N ASN A 280 22.66 4.70 -4.58
CA ASN A 280 23.47 4.50 -3.36
C ASN A 280 24.94 4.35 -3.75
N ARG A 281 25.64 5.47 -3.83
CA ARG A 281 27.01 5.52 -4.28
C ARG A 281 28.01 4.87 -3.32
N SER A 282 27.65 4.75 -2.03
CA SER A 282 28.44 3.99 -1.05
C SER A 282 28.60 2.50 -1.43
N ILE A 283 27.71 1.97 -2.30
CA ILE A 283 27.70 0.55 -2.69
C ILE A 283 28.10 0.36 -4.15
N ILE A 284 27.69 1.29 -5.04
CA ILE A 284 27.82 1.06 -6.49
C ILE A 284 29.06 1.71 -7.10
N ASP A 285 29.61 2.76 -6.48
CA ASP A 285 30.79 3.44 -7.02
C ASP A 285 32.02 2.57 -6.81
N MET A 286 32.79 2.36 -7.88
CA MET A 286 34.10 1.73 -7.84
C MET A 286 35.17 2.80 -7.65
N VAL A 287 35.97 2.65 -6.60
CA VAL A 287 37.06 3.56 -6.29
C VAL A 287 38.39 2.81 -6.16
N GLU A 288 39.48 3.44 -6.56
CA GLU A 288 40.80 2.90 -6.29
C GLU A 288 41.14 3.13 -4.83
N PRO A 289 41.28 2.07 -4.01
CA PRO A 289 41.45 2.20 -2.56
C PRO A 289 42.77 2.80 -2.15
N GLY A 290 43.79 2.76 -3.02
CA GLY A 290 45.12 3.25 -2.72
C GLY A 290 45.67 2.68 -1.42
N SER A 291 46.34 3.55 -0.57
CA SER A 291 46.91 3.14 0.71
C SER A 291 45.91 2.61 1.74
N THR A 292 44.58 2.85 1.55
CA THR A 292 43.57 2.30 2.46
C THR A 292 43.48 0.77 2.33
N PHE A 293 43.84 0.19 1.17
CA PHE A 293 43.92 -1.26 0.98
C PHE A 293 44.96 -1.93 1.88
N LYS A 294 45.93 -1.20 2.38
CA LYS A 294 46.95 -1.73 3.31
C LYS A 294 46.35 -2.28 4.60
N ILE A 295 45.19 -1.75 5.02
CA ILE A 295 44.43 -2.27 6.16
C ILE A 295 44.04 -3.72 5.93
N VAL A 296 43.54 -4.05 4.72
CA VAL A 296 43.14 -5.42 4.34
C VAL A 296 44.35 -6.34 4.33
N VAL A 297 45.48 -5.91 3.76
CA VAL A 297 46.73 -6.67 3.69
C VAL A 297 47.27 -6.94 5.10
N ALA A 298 47.33 -5.92 5.95
CA ALA A 298 47.81 -6.05 7.33
C ALA A 298 46.91 -6.98 8.16
N ALA A 299 45.60 -6.81 8.08
CA ALA A 299 44.63 -7.67 8.76
C ALA A 299 44.75 -9.14 8.30
N GLY A 300 44.87 -9.37 7.00
CA GLY A 300 45.08 -10.70 6.44
C GLY A 300 46.39 -11.35 6.92
N ALA A 301 47.51 -10.61 6.92
CA ALA A 301 48.79 -11.10 7.36
C ALA A 301 48.82 -11.45 8.88
N LEU A 302 48.15 -10.63 9.69
CA LEU A 302 47.97 -10.90 11.12
C LEU A 302 47.10 -12.13 11.37
N ASN A 303 45.97 -12.24 10.64
CA ASN A 303 45.03 -13.38 10.78
C ASN A 303 45.67 -14.71 10.36
N GLU A 304 46.50 -14.71 9.32
CA GLU A 304 47.26 -15.86 8.85
C GLU A 304 48.50 -16.17 9.69
N GLY A 305 48.77 -15.38 10.74
CA GLY A 305 49.94 -15.55 11.60
C GLY A 305 51.29 -15.36 10.90
N LYS A 306 51.32 -14.66 9.77
CA LYS A 306 52.55 -14.36 9.00
C LYS A 306 53.36 -13.26 9.62
N VAL A 307 52.71 -12.37 10.33
CA VAL A 307 53.27 -11.25 11.06
C VAL A 307 52.54 -11.09 12.39
N ASP A 308 53.16 -10.42 13.33
CA ASP A 308 52.55 -9.93 14.58
C ASP A 308 52.75 -8.41 14.72
N GLU A 309 52.15 -7.81 15.75
CA GLU A 309 52.23 -6.37 15.99
C GLU A 309 53.65 -5.84 16.18
N LYS A 310 54.62 -6.72 16.48
CA LYS A 310 56.03 -6.39 16.72
C LYS A 310 56.95 -6.77 15.56
N SER A 311 56.38 -7.38 14.51
CA SER A 311 57.14 -7.80 13.34
C SER A 311 57.77 -6.62 12.64
N SER A 312 59.08 -6.72 12.38
CA SER A 312 59.86 -5.71 11.66
C SER A 312 60.03 -6.15 10.21
N ILE A 313 59.69 -5.26 9.27
CA ILE A 313 59.84 -5.49 7.85
C ILE A 313 60.85 -4.53 7.26
N PHE A 314 61.88 -5.09 6.61
CA PHE A 314 62.87 -4.26 5.94
C PHE A 314 62.29 -3.69 4.65
N CYS A 315 62.25 -2.36 4.53
CA CYS A 315 61.63 -1.65 3.40
C CYS A 315 62.62 -1.11 2.38
N GLU A 316 63.77 -1.76 2.18
CA GLU A 316 64.82 -1.44 1.19
C GLU A 316 65.23 0.06 1.22
N ASN A 317 65.19 0.69 2.40
CA ASN A 317 65.42 2.13 2.59
C ASN A 317 64.54 3.02 1.68
N GLY A 318 63.29 2.55 1.40
CA GLY A 318 62.33 3.26 0.54
C GLY A 318 62.62 3.18 -0.96
N ARG A 319 63.46 2.25 -1.40
CA ARG A 319 63.75 1.99 -2.84
C ARG A 319 63.26 0.61 -3.24
N VAL A 320 62.49 0.53 -4.31
CA VAL A 320 62.08 -0.73 -4.95
C VAL A 320 62.65 -0.72 -6.35
N PHE A 321 63.36 -1.75 -6.72
CA PHE A 321 63.79 -1.98 -8.11
C PHE A 321 62.81 -2.97 -8.74
N PHE A 322 62.14 -2.56 -9.84
CA PHE A 322 61.26 -3.37 -10.65
C PHE A 322 62.05 -4.01 -11.78
#